data_8c9d1cb5277c1c341f5b8dddd350cfa0
#
_entry.id   8c9d1cb5277c1c341f5b8dddd350cfa0
#
_cell.length_a   1.000
_cell.length_b   1.000
_cell.length_c   1.000
_cell.angle_alpha   90.00
_cell.angle_beta   90.00
_cell.angle_gamma   90.00
#
_symmetry.space_group_name_H-M   'P 1'
#
loop_
_entity.id
_entity.type
_entity.pdbx_description
1 polymer ?
#
loop_
_entity_poly.entity_id
_entity_poly.type
_entity_poly.pdbx_seq_one_letter_code
_entity_poly.pdbx_strand_id
1 'polypeptide(L)'
;MNKPTGNVTFLFTDIEGSTKLAHDYPEKLNDLLDNHNAILREAVESNNGFVFKIVGDAFCCSFNSAEDAIKASKDIQISLLKDSNNELIKVRIGIHSGKAEWNGEDYMGYITLARTQRIMSTAHGGQIIISVDAFESFVNDNLTEFSFRDLGERRLKDMIQPLRLFQINSEGLTSDFPPLKTLDARPNNLPVQLTSFIGREKEIADVKNLLNKTRLLTLLGPGGTGKTRLSLQTGADLIDDFANGVWITELASLLDPFLLPNVIAETLGISEQPGKSMENVLIEYLSDKEILLIIDNCEHLIDACAALGKNYFSILLN
;
A
#
# COMPACT_ATOMS: atom_id res chain seq x y z
N MET A 1 10.81 5.94 -32.00
CA MET A 1 9.84 4.85 -31.72
C MET A 1 8.45 5.45 -31.58
N ASN A 2 7.43 4.79 -32.13
CA ASN A 2 6.04 5.18 -31.82
C ASN A 2 5.75 4.85 -30.37
N LYS A 3 5.16 5.78 -29.64
CA LYS A 3 4.77 5.56 -28.25
C LYS A 3 3.65 4.50 -28.19
N PRO A 4 3.67 3.54 -27.24
CA PRO A 4 2.57 2.58 -27.09
C PRO A 4 1.22 3.28 -26.92
N THR A 5 0.18 2.80 -27.59
CA THR A 5 -1.20 3.32 -27.47
C THR A 5 -2.20 2.18 -27.59
N GLY A 6 -3.42 2.37 -27.08
CA GLY A 6 -4.46 1.36 -27.07
C GLY A 6 -4.38 0.46 -25.84
N ASN A 7 -4.04 -0.81 -26.01
CA ASN A 7 -3.71 -1.68 -24.86
C ASN A 7 -2.21 -1.57 -24.60
N VAL A 8 -1.85 -0.89 -23.54
CA VAL A 8 -0.47 -0.56 -23.14
C VAL A 8 -0.10 -1.33 -21.89
N THR A 9 1.08 -1.93 -21.89
CA THR A 9 1.65 -2.49 -20.66
C THR A 9 2.51 -1.45 -19.97
N PHE A 10 2.21 -1.17 -18.71
CA PHE A 10 2.96 -0.27 -17.85
C PHE A 10 3.80 -1.06 -16.85
N LEU A 11 5.02 -0.59 -16.64
CA LEU A 11 5.94 -1.05 -15.62
C LEU A 11 6.32 0.16 -14.77
N PHE A 12 5.95 0.10 -13.48
CA PHE A 12 6.32 1.13 -12.51
C PHE A 12 7.29 0.55 -11.49
N THR A 13 8.25 1.37 -11.11
CA THR A 13 9.25 1.02 -10.10
C THR A 13 9.29 2.04 -8.99
N ASP A 14 9.83 1.62 -7.84
CA ASP A 14 10.10 2.49 -6.71
C ASP A 14 11.17 1.85 -5.79
N ILE A 15 11.98 2.66 -5.12
CA ILE A 15 12.97 2.17 -4.17
C ILE A 15 12.31 1.95 -2.81
N GLU A 16 12.33 0.73 -2.31
CA GLU A 16 11.80 0.44 -0.97
C GLU A 16 12.62 1.18 0.10
N GLY A 17 11.95 2.06 0.86
CA GLY A 17 12.59 2.81 1.94
C GLY A 17 13.50 3.95 1.48
N SER A 18 13.26 4.56 0.31
CA SER A 18 14.05 5.67 -0.25
C SER A 18 14.23 6.84 0.72
N THR A 19 13.20 7.20 1.49
CA THR A 19 13.27 8.24 2.52
C THR A 19 14.29 7.90 3.62
N LYS A 20 14.32 6.63 4.06
CA LYS A 20 15.29 6.16 5.05
C LYS A 20 16.69 6.14 4.46
N LEU A 21 16.84 5.69 3.21
CA LEU A 21 18.11 5.71 2.49
C LEU A 21 18.68 7.12 2.40
N ALA A 22 17.84 8.11 2.07
CA ALA A 22 18.22 9.50 2.01
C ALA A 22 18.67 10.08 3.37
N HIS A 23 18.04 9.62 4.45
CA HIS A 23 18.41 10.04 5.81
C HIS A 23 19.72 9.38 6.27
N ASP A 24 19.89 8.08 6.02
CA ASP A 24 21.01 7.30 6.56
C ASP A 24 22.30 7.47 5.73
N TYR A 25 22.19 7.79 4.43
CA TYR A 25 23.32 7.91 3.50
C TYR A 25 23.25 9.17 2.61
N PRO A 26 23.11 10.38 3.17
CA PRO A 26 22.90 11.59 2.39
C PRO A 26 24.04 11.89 1.41
N GLU A 27 25.28 11.56 1.77
CA GLU A 27 26.45 11.82 0.92
C GLU A 27 26.57 10.90 -0.30
N LYS A 28 25.99 9.67 -0.20
CA LYS A 28 26.03 8.67 -1.28
C LYS A 28 24.78 8.66 -2.14
N LEU A 29 23.73 9.34 -1.70
CA LEU A 29 22.41 9.24 -2.32
C LEU A 29 22.42 9.59 -3.80
N ASN A 30 23.07 10.68 -4.19
CA ASN A 30 23.11 11.12 -5.58
C ASN A 30 23.80 10.09 -6.48
N ASP A 31 24.95 9.59 -6.09
CA ASP A 31 25.69 8.58 -6.87
C ASP A 31 24.89 7.28 -6.98
N LEU A 32 24.21 6.86 -5.90
CA LEU A 32 23.35 5.70 -5.88
C LEU A 32 22.13 5.85 -6.82
N LEU A 33 21.49 7.03 -6.81
CA LEU A 33 20.36 7.32 -7.68
C LEU A 33 20.77 7.47 -9.14
N ASP A 34 21.90 8.08 -9.43
CA ASP A 34 22.42 8.22 -10.80
C ASP A 34 22.70 6.85 -11.42
N ASN A 35 23.34 5.96 -10.67
CA ASN A 35 23.61 4.60 -11.12
C ASN A 35 22.32 3.78 -11.27
N HIS A 36 21.42 3.83 -10.27
CA HIS A 36 20.08 3.24 -10.36
C HIS A 36 19.36 3.72 -11.63
N ASN A 37 19.32 5.02 -11.88
CA ASN A 37 18.63 5.60 -13.04
C ASN A 37 19.25 5.12 -14.37
N ALA A 38 20.57 4.97 -14.43
CA ALA A 38 21.26 4.46 -15.62
C ALA A 38 20.86 2.98 -15.89
N ILE A 39 20.91 2.12 -14.87
CA ILE A 39 20.52 0.71 -14.97
C ILE A 39 19.08 0.55 -15.42
N LEU A 40 18.15 1.27 -14.80
CA LEU A 40 16.73 1.18 -15.15
C LEU A 40 16.46 1.64 -16.58
N ARG A 41 17.06 2.76 -16.98
CA ARG A 41 16.90 3.28 -18.34
C ARG A 41 17.43 2.31 -19.37
N GLU A 42 18.63 1.77 -19.17
CA GLU A 42 19.23 0.79 -20.08
C GLU A 42 18.36 -0.45 -20.24
N ALA A 43 17.91 -1.03 -19.11
CA ALA A 43 17.06 -2.22 -19.14
C ALA A 43 15.72 -1.98 -19.84
N VAL A 44 15.08 -0.83 -19.60
CA VAL A 44 13.81 -0.48 -20.26
C VAL A 44 13.98 -0.27 -21.74
N GLU A 45 14.97 0.54 -22.16
CA GLU A 45 15.21 0.87 -23.59
C GLU A 45 15.68 -0.36 -24.38
N SER A 46 16.52 -1.23 -23.80
CA SER A 46 16.97 -2.48 -24.44
C SER A 46 15.84 -3.48 -24.66
N ASN A 47 14.74 -3.37 -23.90
CA ASN A 47 13.55 -4.21 -24.05
C ASN A 47 12.38 -3.43 -24.71
N ASN A 48 12.65 -2.55 -25.65
CA ASN A 48 11.67 -1.79 -26.43
C ASN A 48 10.71 -0.92 -25.60
N GLY A 49 11.06 -0.62 -24.34
CA GLY A 49 10.27 0.22 -23.45
C GLY A 49 10.51 1.70 -23.65
N PHE A 50 9.58 2.50 -23.15
CA PHE A 50 9.67 3.95 -23.12
C PHE A 50 9.49 4.48 -21.71
N VAL A 51 10.53 5.14 -21.17
CA VAL A 51 10.44 5.87 -19.90
C VAL A 51 9.74 7.19 -20.17
N PHE A 52 8.47 7.30 -19.79
CA PHE A 52 7.69 8.51 -20.05
C PHE A 52 7.68 9.50 -18.88
N LYS A 53 7.98 9.02 -17.65
CA LYS A 53 8.01 9.89 -16.47
C LYS A 53 8.93 9.32 -15.41
N ILE A 54 9.59 10.21 -14.68
CA ILE A 54 10.33 9.89 -13.46
C ILE A 54 9.81 10.83 -12.37
N VAL A 55 9.43 10.28 -11.21
CA VAL A 55 8.93 11.02 -10.06
C VAL A 55 9.74 10.62 -8.83
N GLY A 56 10.69 11.47 -8.45
CA GLY A 56 11.69 11.10 -7.46
C GLY A 56 12.56 9.93 -7.94
N ASP A 57 12.50 8.82 -7.23
CA ASP A 57 13.17 7.56 -7.57
C ASP A 57 12.28 6.58 -8.37
N ALA A 58 11.02 6.93 -8.58
CA ALA A 58 10.05 6.08 -9.28
C ALA A 58 10.14 6.27 -10.80
N PHE A 59 10.29 5.17 -11.53
CA PHE A 59 10.21 5.14 -12.99
C PHE A 59 8.81 4.71 -13.44
N CYS A 60 8.25 5.47 -14.39
CA CYS A 60 7.02 5.15 -15.08
C CYS A 60 7.35 4.80 -16.53
N CYS A 61 7.18 3.52 -16.89
CA CYS A 61 7.57 2.99 -18.20
C CYS A 61 6.37 2.39 -18.92
N SER A 62 6.39 2.42 -20.24
CA SER A 62 5.34 1.84 -21.10
C SER A 62 5.95 0.94 -22.15
N PHE A 63 5.22 -0.11 -22.52
CA PHE A 63 5.62 -1.15 -23.46
C PHE A 63 4.44 -1.51 -24.40
N ASN A 64 4.75 -1.96 -25.61
CA ASN A 64 3.76 -2.49 -26.53
C ASN A 64 3.32 -3.92 -26.16
N SER A 65 4.14 -4.66 -25.40
CA SER A 65 3.86 -6.03 -24.99
C SER A 65 4.17 -6.27 -23.51
N ALA A 66 3.46 -7.22 -22.89
CA ALA A 66 3.76 -7.65 -21.55
C ALA A 66 5.09 -8.42 -21.48
N GLU A 67 5.47 -9.10 -22.55
CA GLU A 67 6.74 -9.82 -22.66
C GLU A 67 7.94 -8.88 -22.49
N ASP A 68 7.96 -7.77 -23.22
CA ASP A 68 9.04 -6.78 -23.11
C ASP A 68 9.12 -6.18 -21.71
N ALA A 69 7.98 -5.89 -21.08
CA ALA A 69 7.94 -5.39 -19.70
C ALA A 69 8.47 -6.42 -18.68
N ILE A 70 8.15 -7.72 -18.86
CA ILE A 70 8.63 -8.80 -18.00
C ILE A 70 10.14 -8.96 -18.15
N LYS A 71 10.66 -8.95 -19.38
CA LYS A 71 12.11 -9.02 -19.64
C LYS A 71 12.84 -7.83 -19.03
N ALA A 72 12.34 -6.62 -19.26
CA ALA A 72 12.89 -5.41 -18.66
C ALA A 72 12.93 -5.49 -17.14
N SER A 73 11.86 -5.99 -16.50
CA SER A 73 11.79 -6.13 -15.04
C SER A 73 12.83 -7.11 -14.49
N LYS A 74 13.09 -8.22 -15.20
CA LYS A 74 14.16 -9.17 -14.84
C LYS A 74 15.53 -8.51 -14.98
N ASP A 75 15.79 -7.85 -16.11
CA ASP A 75 17.08 -7.21 -16.38
C ASP A 75 17.39 -6.12 -15.35
N ILE A 76 16.40 -5.33 -14.94
CA ILE A 76 16.52 -4.36 -13.85
C ILE A 76 16.99 -5.06 -12.58
N GLN A 77 16.27 -6.09 -12.12
CA GLN A 77 16.58 -6.75 -10.85
C GLN A 77 17.95 -7.44 -10.89
N ILE A 78 18.29 -8.14 -11.99
CA ILE A 78 19.57 -8.81 -12.15
C ILE A 78 20.72 -7.80 -12.19
N SER A 79 20.58 -6.69 -12.88
CA SER A 79 21.61 -5.66 -12.98
C SER A 79 21.85 -4.97 -11.62
N LEU A 80 20.78 -4.67 -10.88
CA LEU A 80 20.90 -4.12 -9.53
C LEU A 80 21.57 -5.10 -8.56
N LEU A 81 21.28 -6.41 -8.65
CA LEU A 81 21.89 -7.43 -7.81
C LEU A 81 23.38 -7.65 -8.11
N LYS A 82 23.81 -7.47 -9.36
CA LYS A 82 25.19 -7.64 -9.79
C LYS A 82 26.08 -6.45 -9.45
N ASP A 83 25.48 -5.29 -9.26
CA ASP A 83 26.23 -4.08 -8.99
C ASP A 83 26.48 -3.87 -7.49
N SER A 84 27.72 -4.11 -7.06
CA SER A 84 28.14 -3.96 -5.67
C SER A 84 27.95 -2.53 -5.12
N ASN A 85 27.84 -1.53 -5.98
CA ASN A 85 27.58 -0.15 -5.56
C ASN A 85 26.11 0.06 -5.16
N ASN A 86 25.20 -0.85 -5.56
CA ASN A 86 23.76 -0.75 -5.33
C ASN A 86 23.19 -1.72 -4.28
N GLU A 87 24.02 -2.32 -3.43
CA GLU A 87 23.55 -3.24 -2.36
C GLU A 87 22.48 -2.63 -1.44
N LEU A 88 22.48 -1.29 -1.31
CA LEU A 88 21.53 -0.55 -0.48
C LEU A 88 20.18 -0.29 -1.19
N ILE A 89 20.14 -0.42 -2.53
CA ILE A 89 18.94 -0.12 -3.32
C ILE A 89 18.18 -1.40 -3.61
N LYS A 90 16.93 -1.45 -3.14
CA LYS A 90 16.00 -2.54 -3.43
C LYS A 90 14.78 -1.98 -4.14
N VAL A 91 14.67 -2.29 -5.44
CA VAL A 91 13.60 -1.80 -6.29
C VAL A 91 12.42 -2.76 -6.27
N ARG A 92 11.23 -2.26 -6.02
CA ARG A 92 9.96 -2.98 -6.21
C ARG A 92 9.37 -2.63 -7.57
N ILE A 93 8.78 -3.62 -8.24
CA ILE A 93 8.27 -3.48 -9.61
C ILE A 93 6.83 -3.96 -9.68
N GLY A 94 5.96 -3.16 -10.33
CA GLY A 94 4.59 -3.51 -10.64
C GLY A 94 4.31 -3.42 -12.13
N ILE A 95 3.66 -4.45 -12.70
CA ILE A 95 3.32 -4.53 -14.12
C ILE A 95 1.81 -4.70 -14.28
N HIS A 96 1.21 -3.89 -15.17
CA HIS A 96 -0.22 -3.96 -15.50
C HIS A 96 -0.47 -3.57 -16.96
N SER A 97 -1.41 -4.24 -17.60
CA SER A 97 -1.84 -3.91 -18.96
C SER A 97 -3.26 -3.35 -18.97
N GLY A 98 -3.48 -2.31 -19.74
CA GLY A 98 -4.79 -1.70 -19.89
C GLY A 98 -4.86 -0.60 -20.92
N LYS A 99 -6.04 -0.03 -21.12
CA LYS A 99 -6.26 1.03 -22.11
C LYS A 99 -5.60 2.33 -21.68
N ALA A 100 -4.78 2.89 -22.58
CA ALA A 100 -4.19 4.22 -22.43
C ALA A 100 -3.81 4.80 -23.80
N GLU A 101 -3.79 6.12 -23.90
CA GLU A 101 -3.43 6.86 -25.09
C GLU A 101 -2.36 7.90 -24.76
N TRP A 102 -1.39 8.05 -25.65
CA TRP A 102 -0.36 9.08 -25.54
C TRP A 102 -0.86 10.38 -26.17
N ASN A 103 -0.96 11.47 -25.39
CA ASN A 103 -1.46 12.76 -25.88
C ASN A 103 -0.36 13.70 -26.43
N GLY A 104 0.88 13.22 -26.51
CA GLY A 104 2.04 14.00 -26.91
C GLY A 104 2.96 14.40 -25.75
N GLU A 105 2.45 14.43 -24.53
CA GLU A 105 3.16 14.86 -23.31
C GLU A 105 3.09 13.80 -22.19
N ASP A 106 1.92 13.19 -21.96
CA ASP A 106 1.70 12.19 -20.92
C ASP A 106 0.69 11.14 -21.38
N TYR A 107 0.53 10.05 -20.61
CA TYR A 107 -0.47 9.04 -20.86
C TYR A 107 -1.83 9.43 -20.29
N MET A 108 -2.85 9.35 -21.14
CA MET A 108 -4.26 9.42 -20.77
C MET A 108 -4.77 8.00 -20.51
N GLY A 109 -5.06 7.67 -19.26
CA GLY A 109 -5.42 6.31 -18.83
C GLY A 109 -5.39 6.20 -17.32
N TYR A 110 -6.01 7.17 -16.63
CA TYR A 110 -5.92 7.33 -15.17
C TYR A 110 -6.09 6.00 -14.41
N ILE A 111 -7.11 5.19 -14.77
CA ILE A 111 -7.40 3.94 -14.09
C ILE A 111 -6.25 2.94 -14.26
N THR A 112 -5.70 2.82 -15.48
CA THR A 112 -4.60 1.90 -15.79
C THR A 112 -3.33 2.30 -15.04
N LEU A 113 -2.99 3.59 -15.06
CA LEU A 113 -1.82 4.13 -14.36
C LEU A 113 -1.96 3.97 -12.83
N ALA A 114 -3.13 4.30 -12.28
CA ALA A 114 -3.41 4.14 -10.86
C ALA A 114 -3.31 2.67 -10.43
N ARG A 115 -3.84 1.72 -11.21
CA ARG A 115 -3.69 0.28 -10.95
C ARG A 115 -2.24 -0.14 -10.94
N THR A 116 -1.46 0.27 -11.94
CA THR A 116 -0.02 -0.05 -11.99
C THR A 116 0.71 0.45 -10.73
N GLN A 117 0.44 1.69 -10.32
CA GLN A 117 1.01 2.27 -9.10
C GLN A 117 0.63 1.47 -7.85
N ARG A 118 -0.65 1.06 -7.73
CA ARG A 118 -1.10 0.27 -6.59
C ARG A 118 -0.50 -1.13 -6.57
N ILE A 119 -0.38 -1.80 -7.72
CA ILE A 119 0.30 -3.09 -7.82
C ILE A 119 1.76 -2.97 -7.38
N MET A 120 2.51 -2.00 -7.89
CA MET A 120 3.89 -1.74 -7.52
C MET A 120 4.03 -1.50 -6.00
N SER A 121 3.13 -0.74 -5.41
CA SER A 121 3.18 -0.43 -3.97
C SER A 121 2.95 -1.64 -3.06
N THR A 122 2.36 -2.75 -3.56
CA THR A 122 2.19 -4.00 -2.79
C THR A 122 3.46 -4.81 -2.68
N ALA A 123 4.41 -4.62 -3.59
CA ALA A 123 5.63 -5.39 -3.66
C ALA A 123 6.66 -5.01 -2.59
N HIS A 124 7.57 -5.92 -2.32
CA HIS A 124 8.79 -5.69 -1.55
C HIS A 124 9.96 -5.38 -2.47
N GLY A 125 11.00 -4.76 -1.95
CA GLY A 125 12.24 -4.51 -2.71
C GLY A 125 12.85 -5.81 -3.24
N GLY A 126 13.14 -5.85 -4.54
CA GLY A 126 13.56 -7.05 -5.26
C GLY A 126 12.42 -7.87 -5.86
N GLN A 127 11.15 -7.57 -5.52
CA GLN A 127 9.97 -8.32 -5.98
C GLN A 127 9.38 -7.71 -7.25
N ILE A 128 8.89 -8.59 -8.15
CA ILE A 128 8.19 -8.21 -9.37
C ILE A 128 6.77 -8.76 -9.31
N ILE A 129 5.77 -7.88 -9.33
CA ILE A 129 4.35 -8.24 -9.28
C ILE A 129 3.67 -7.85 -10.60
N ILE A 130 2.87 -8.77 -11.13
CA ILE A 130 2.10 -8.59 -12.36
C ILE A 130 0.61 -8.83 -12.11
N SER A 131 -0.25 -8.02 -12.74
CA SER A 131 -1.71 -8.24 -12.71
C SER A 131 -2.14 -9.36 -13.63
N VAL A 132 -3.34 -9.90 -13.39
CA VAL A 132 -3.99 -10.87 -14.28
C VAL A 132 -4.09 -10.34 -15.72
N ASP A 133 -4.46 -9.07 -15.92
CA ASP A 133 -4.61 -8.47 -17.25
C ASP A 133 -3.30 -8.52 -18.07
N ALA A 134 -2.16 -8.25 -17.41
CA ALA A 134 -0.86 -8.32 -18.06
C ALA A 134 -0.39 -9.78 -18.19
N PHE A 135 -0.67 -10.63 -17.21
CA PHE A 135 -0.35 -12.05 -17.25
C PHE A 135 -1.07 -12.77 -18.39
N GLU A 136 -2.38 -12.55 -18.57
CA GLU A 136 -3.16 -13.17 -19.64
C GLU A 136 -2.71 -12.71 -21.03
N SER A 137 -2.26 -11.47 -21.17
CA SER A 137 -1.70 -10.98 -22.44
C SER A 137 -0.35 -11.63 -22.81
N PHE A 138 0.31 -12.24 -21.81
CA PHE A 138 1.61 -12.91 -21.95
C PHE A 138 1.52 -14.44 -22.18
N VAL A 139 0.49 -15.12 -21.68
CA VAL A 139 0.38 -16.61 -21.58
C VAL A 139 0.50 -17.36 -22.91
N ASN A 140 0.46 -16.68 -24.05
CA ASN A 140 0.61 -17.30 -25.38
C ASN A 140 2.06 -17.49 -25.84
N ASP A 141 3.05 -17.02 -25.08
CA ASP A 141 4.45 -17.05 -25.51
C ASP A 141 5.27 -18.07 -24.71
N ASN A 142 6.06 -18.88 -25.41
CA ASN A 142 6.86 -20.00 -24.88
C ASN A 142 8.11 -19.53 -24.07
N LEU A 143 7.97 -18.59 -23.14
CA LEU A 143 9.10 -18.20 -22.30
C LEU A 143 9.25 -19.14 -21.10
N THR A 144 10.06 -20.18 -21.27
CA THR A 144 10.36 -21.17 -20.23
C THR A 144 11.25 -20.64 -19.10
N GLU A 145 11.80 -19.44 -19.27
CA GLU A 145 12.70 -18.81 -18.28
C GLU A 145 11.96 -18.12 -17.11
N PHE A 146 10.64 -17.95 -17.24
CA PHE A 146 9.81 -17.34 -16.21
C PHE A 146 8.82 -18.32 -15.62
N SER A 147 8.60 -18.24 -14.32
CA SER A 147 7.50 -18.90 -13.64
C SER A 147 6.67 -17.87 -12.85
N PHE A 148 5.39 -18.16 -12.71
CA PHE A 148 4.43 -17.24 -12.11
C PHE A 148 3.80 -17.90 -10.89
N ARG A 149 4.07 -17.33 -9.71
CA ARG A 149 3.42 -17.75 -8.46
C ARG A 149 2.12 -16.98 -8.32
N ASP A 150 0.99 -17.67 -8.33
CA ASP A 150 -0.31 -17.06 -8.08
C ASP A 150 -0.40 -16.61 -6.61
N LEU A 151 -0.65 -15.34 -6.42
CA LEU A 151 -0.80 -14.72 -5.10
C LEU A 151 -2.29 -14.54 -4.72
N GLY A 152 -3.22 -14.94 -5.60
CA GLY A 152 -4.66 -14.84 -5.42
C GLY A 152 -5.22 -13.43 -5.63
N GLU A 153 -6.50 -13.27 -5.32
CA GLU A 153 -7.16 -11.96 -5.33
C GLU A 153 -6.73 -11.14 -4.11
N ARG A 154 -6.38 -9.86 -4.34
CA ARG A 154 -5.90 -8.95 -3.31
C ARG A 154 -6.66 -7.63 -3.34
N ARG A 155 -7.05 -7.15 -2.15
CA ARG A 155 -7.64 -5.82 -1.97
C ARG A 155 -6.52 -4.80 -1.92
N LEU A 156 -6.44 -3.96 -2.95
CA LEU A 156 -5.46 -2.88 -3.03
C LEU A 156 -6.06 -1.58 -2.47
N LYS A 157 -5.19 -0.72 -1.94
CA LYS A 157 -5.59 0.61 -1.44
C LYS A 157 -6.24 1.40 -2.58
N ASP A 158 -7.34 2.10 -2.31
CA ASP A 158 -8.11 2.92 -3.28
C ASP A 158 -8.69 2.17 -4.48
N MET A 159 -8.76 0.84 -4.42
CA MET A 159 -9.35 0.01 -5.47
C MET A 159 -10.68 -0.58 -5.00
N ILE A 160 -11.72 -0.44 -5.84
CA ILE A 160 -13.07 -0.93 -5.51
C ILE A 160 -13.12 -2.47 -5.58
N GLN A 161 -12.47 -3.05 -6.59
CA GLN A 161 -12.49 -4.49 -6.82
C GLN A 161 -11.14 -5.12 -6.49
N PRO A 162 -11.15 -6.31 -5.87
CA PRO A 162 -9.93 -7.11 -5.72
C PRO A 162 -9.29 -7.37 -7.09
N LEU A 163 -7.98 -7.50 -7.10
CA LEU A 163 -7.21 -7.79 -8.31
C LEU A 163 -6.38 -9.06 -8.09
N ARG A 164 -6.46 -10.01 -9.03
CA ARG A 164 -5.61 -11.19 -8.99
C ARG A 164 -4.20 -10.82 -9.42
N LEU A 165 -3.24 -11.19 -8.58
CA LEU A 165 -1.83 -10.82 -8.73
C LEU A 165 -0.97 -12.07 -8.82
N PHE A 166 0.13 -11.96 -9.56
CA PHE A 166 1.15 -12.99 -9.66
C PHE A 166 2.52 -12.41 -9.36
N GLN A 167 3.38 -13.22 -8.73
CA GLN A 167 4.80 -12.91 -8.61
C GLN A 167 5.54 -13.54 -9.78
N ILE A 168 6.39 -12.77 -10.42
CA ILE A 168 7.30 -13.26 -11.46
C ILE A 168 8.55 -13.79 -10.80
N ASN A 169 8.91 -15.04 -11.10
CA ASN A 169 10.15 -15.68 -10.69
C ASN A 169 10.98 -16.02 -11.92
N SER A 170 12.29 -15.89 -11.82
CA SER A 170 13.25 -16.31 -12.83
C SER A 170 14.55 -16.69 -12.14
N GLU A 171 15.40 -17.45 -12.82
CA GLU A 171 16.72 -17.81 -12.30
C GLU A 171 17.54 -16.55 -11.97
N GLY A 172 18.18 -16.55 -10.82
CA GLY A 172 18.97 -15.42 -10.30
C GLY A 172 18.16 -14.37 -9.55
N LEU A 173 16.83 -14.45 -9.50
CA LEU A 173 15.98 -13.57 -8.69
C LEU A 173 15.61 -14.20 -7.35
N THR A 174 15.42 -13.37 -6.34
CA THR A 174 14.79 -13.79 -5.08
C THR A 174 13.35 -14.20 -5.33
N SER A 175 12.94 -15.37 -4.81
CA SER A 175 11.58 -15.89 -4.98
C SER A 175 10.75 -15.90 -3.69
N ASP A 176 11.39 -15.79 -2.54
CA ASP A 176 10.72 -15.82 -1.24
C ASP A 176 10.65 -14.42 -0.62
N PHE A 177 9.42 -13.96 -0.41
CA PHE A 177 9.10 -12.64 0.13
C PHE A 177 8.03 -12.75 1.21
N PRO A 178 7.97 -11.79 2.15
CA PRO A 178 6.84 -11.66 3.06
C PRO A 178 5.51 -11.50 2.29
N PRO A 179 4.36 -11.67 2.95
CA PRO A 179 3.07 -11.37 2.35
C PRO A 179 3.03 -9.98 1.72
N LEU A 180 2.31 -9.83 0.59
CA LEU A 180 2.15 -8.52 -0.08
C LEU A 180 1.59 -7.46 0.88
N LYS A 181 2.02 -6.21 0.70
CA LYS A 181 1.50 -5.04 1.41
C LYS A 181 0.11 -4.65 0.88
N THR A 182 -0.90 -5.46 1.18
CA THR A 182 -2.30 -5.29 0.74
C THR A 182 -3.21 -5.08 1.93
N LEU A 183 -4.44 -4.60 1.70
CA LEU A 183 -5.43 -4.45 2.76
C LEU A 183 -5.76 -5.78 3.45
N ASP A 184 -5.56 -6.90 2.77
CA ASP A 184 -5.80 -8.25 3.32
C ASP A 184 -4.61 -8.81 4.11
N ALA A 185 -3.46 -8.10 4.11
CA ALA A 185 -2.24 -8.57 4.78
C ALA A 185 -2.33 -8.48 6.32
N ARG A 186 -3.20 -7.61 6.82
CA ARG A 186 -3.43 -7.39 8.25
C ARG A 186 -4.92 -7.51 8.55
N PRO A 187 -5.29 -7.94 9.77
CA PRO A 187 -6.69 -7.95 10.18
C PRO A 187 -7.29 -6.54 10.10
N ASN A 188 -8.48 -6.41 9.53
CA ASN A 188 -9.20 -5.14 9.50
C ASN A 188 -10.67 -5.36 9.15
N ASN A 189 -11.50 -4.38 9.50
CA ASN A 189 -12.89 -4.29 9.08
C ASN A 189 -13.19 -3.04 8.24
N LEU A 190 -12.15 -2.45 7.62
CA LEU A 190 -12.31 -1.25 6.81
C LEU A 190 -13.28 -1.51 5.64
N PRO A 191 -14.30 -0.66 5.46
CA PRO A 191 -15.26 -0.83 4.38
C PRO A 191 -14.60 -0.60 3.02
N VAL A 192 -15.11 -1.29 1.99
CA VAL A 192 -14.71 -1.05 0.61
C VAL A 192 -15.20 0.34 0.20
N GLN A 193 -14.27 1.21 -0.18
CA GLN A 193 -14.61 2.56 -0.64
C GLN A 193 -15.13 2.52 -2.08
N LEU A 194 -16.36 2.98 -2.28
CA LEU A 194 -17.01 2.97 -3.61
C LEU A 194 -16.48 4.04 -4.57
N THR A 195 -15.73 5.02 -4.07
CA THR A 195 -15.16 6.11 -4.87
C THR A 195 -13.72 6.36 -4.45
N SER A 196 -12.86 6.69 -5.41
CA SER A 196 -11.48 7.08 -5.14
C SER A 196 -11.41 8.27 -4.19
N PHE A 197 -10.45 8.27 -3.27
CA PHE A 197 -10.15 9.41 -2.43
C PHE A 197 -9.21 10.34 -3.19
N ILE A 198 -9.68 11.57 -3.49
CA ILE A 198 -8.93 12.55 -4.27
C ILE A 198 -8.75 13.81 -3.44
N GLY A 199 -7.51 14.29 -3.41
CA GLY A 199 -7.12 15.48 -2.64
C GLY A 199 -6.89 15.17 -1.16
N ARG A 200 -6.56 16.22 -0.38
CA ARG A 200 -6.29 16.18 1.06
C ARG A 200 -5.03 15.36 1.42
N GLU A 201 -4.08 15.25 0.49
CA GLU A 201 -2.80 14.56 0.71
C GLU A 201 -2.04 15.18 1.88
N LYS A 202 -2.16 16.51 2.04
CA LYS A 202 -1.55 17.23 3.15
C LYS A 202 -2.18 16.83 4.48
N GLU A 203 -3.52 16.79 4.56
CA GLU A 203 -4.21 16.40 5.80
C GLU A 203 -3.93 14.94 6.16
N ILE A 204 -3.84 14.04 5.18
CA ILE A 204 -3.41 12.65 5.42
C ILE A 204 -2.00 12.63 6.01
N ALA A 205 -1.06 13.37 5.43
CA ALA A 205 0.31 13.43 5.92
C ALA A 205 0.37 14.02 7.35
N ASP A 206 -0.42 15.07 7.62
CA ASP A 206 -0.50 15.67 8.95
C ASP A 206 -1.05 14.68 9.99
N VAL A 207 -2.13 13.94 9.66
CA VAL A 207 -2.70 12.90 10.53
C VAL A 207 -1.68 11.79 10.81
N LYS A 208 -0.99 11.28 9.79
CA LYS A 208 0.07 10.27 9.95
C LYS A 208 1.20 10.77 10.86
N ASN A 209 1.67 11.99 10.65
CA ASN A 209 2.71 12.59 11.47
C ASN A 209 2.29 12.78 12.93
N LEU A 210 1.02 13.09 13.18
CA LEU A 210 0.48 13.22 14.53
C LEU A 210 0.35 11.84 15.20
N LEU A 211 -0.16 10.83 14.51
CA LEU A 211 -0.28 9.46 15.03
C LEU A 211 1.07 8.86 15.41
N ASN A 212 2.15 9.22 14.71
CA ASN A 212 3.51 8.81 15.09
C ASN A 212 4.01 9.45 16.41
N LYS A 213 3.35 10.51 16.89
CA LYS A 213 3.76 11.26 18.08
C LYS A 213 2.78 11.14 19.24
N THR A 214 1.54 10.72 18.96
CA THR A 214 0.46 10.66 19.96
C THR A 214 -0.28 9.34 19.84
N ARG A 215 -0.79 8.85 20.98
CA ARG A 215 -1.62 7.63 21.01
C ARG A 215 -3.10 7.92 20.80
N LEU A 216 -3.52 9.17 20.96
CA LEU A 216 -4.90 9.61 20.76
C LEU A 216 -4.89 10.83 19.85
N LEU A 217 -5.66 10.77 18.77
CA LEU A 217 -5.89 11.88 17.85
C LEU A 217 -7.38 12.06 17.62
N THR A 218 -7.84 13.30 17.72
CA THR A 218 -9.25 13.65 17.47
C THR A 218 -9.37 14.50 16.22
N LEU A 219 -10.20 14.07 15.26
CA LEU A 219 -10.53 14.83 14.06
C LEU A 219 -11.81 15.65 14.31
N LEU A 220 -11.68 16.96 14.30
CA LEU A 220 -12.79 17.89 14.51
C LEU A 220 -13.19 18.60 13.20
N GLY A 221 -14.47 18.89 13.05
CA GLY A 221 -14.99 19.66 11.92
C GLY A 221 -16.50 19.49 11.76
N PRO A 222 -17.15 20.37 10.99
CA PRO A 222 -18.59 20.28 10.70
C PRO A 222 -19.01 18.96 10.06
N GLY A 223 -20.29 18.60 10.13
CA GLY A 223 -20.85 17.44 9.40
C GLY A 223 -20.59 17.58 7.90
N GLY A 224 -20.35 16.45 7.23
CA GLY A 224 -20.14 16.40 5.77
C GLY A 224 -18.76 16.84 5.27
N THR A 225 -17.83 17.25 6.13
CA THR A 225 -16.45 17.65 5.73
C THR A 225 -15.53 16.46 5.38
N GLY A 226 -16.04 15.24 5.44
CA GLY A 226 -15.31 14.03 5.06
C GLY A 226 -14.33 13.51 6.12
N LYS A 227 -14.57 13.76 7.41
CA LYS A 227 -13.76 13.23 8.53
C LYS A 227 -13.68 11.71 8.49
N THR A 228 -14.82 11.04 8.38
CA THR A 228 -14.91 9.57 8.24
C THR A 228 -14.07 9.06 7.07
N ARG A 229 -14.17 9.67 5.90
CA ARG A 229 -13.38 9.28 4.74
C ARG A 229 -11.88 9.51 4.94
N LEU A 230 -11.51 10.62 5.59
CA LEU A 230 -10.12 10.90 5.92
C LEU A 230 -9.56 9.87 6.91
N SER A 231 -10.30 9.50 7.95
CA SER A 231 -9.87 8.49 8.93
C SER A 231 -9.76 7.10 8.30
N LEU A 232 -10.71 6.70 7.46
CA LEU A 232 -10.68 5.43 6.74
C LEU A 232 -9.50 5.36 5.77
N GLN A 233 -9.26 6.43 5.00
CA GLN A 233 -8.12 6.51 4.08
C GLN A 233 -6.79 6.43 4.84
N THR A 234 -6.65 7.20 5.92
CA THR A 234 -5.44 7.17 6.75
C THR A 234 -5.25 5.78 7.39
N GLY A 235 -6.32 5.15 7.88
CA GLY A 235 -6.28 3.80 8.40
C GLY A 235 -5.83 2.77 7.37
N ALA A 236 -6.37 2.84 6.16
CA ALA A 236 -5.95 1.98 5.05
C ALA A 236 -4.48 2.20 4.67
N ASP A 237 -4.02 3.45 4.70
CA ASP A 237 -2.63 3.80 4.41
C ASP A 237 -1.64 3.29 5.49
N LEU A 238 -2.07 3.28 6.75
CA LEU A 238 -1.25 2.87 7.91
C LEU A 238 -1.40 1.38 8.26
N ILE A 239 -2.13 0.59 7.49
CA ILE A 239 -2.45 -0.82 7.84
C ILE A 239 -1.20 -1.68 8.05
N ASP A 240 -0.12 -1.37 7.32
CA ASP A 240 1.15 -2.08 7.41
C ASP A 240 1.92 -1.76 8.71
N ASP A 241 1.64 -0.60 9.32
CA ASP A 241 2.31 -0.12 10.53
C ASP A 241 1.72 -0.73 11.81
N PHE A 242 0.53 -1.35 11.73
CA PHE A 242 -0.16 -1.96 12.86
C PHE A 242 -0.23 -3.48 12.73
N ALA A 243 0.59 -4.21 13.48
CA ALA A 243 0.70 -5.68 13.40
C ALA A 243 -0.63 -6.40 13.66
N ASN A 244 -1.47 -5.86 14.55
CA ASN A 244 -2.79 -6.39 14.89
C ASN A 244 -3.94 -5.68 14.17
N GLY A 245 -3.61 -4.86 13.16
CA GLY A 245 -4.55 -4.33 12.20
C GLY A 245 -5.19 -2.99 12.51
N VAL A 246 -6.15 -2.64 11.65
CA VAL A 246 -6.89 -1.37 11.71
C VAL A 246 -8.39 -1.68 11.77
N TRP A 247 -9.05 -1.12 12.76
CA TRP A 247 -10.45 -1.41 13.05
C TRP A 247 -11.27 -0.14 13.16
N ILE A 248 -12.48 -0.13 12.59
CA ILE A 248 -13.42 0.97 12.76
C ILE A 248 -14.63 0.52 13.56
N THR A 249 -15.00 1.34 14.53
CA THR A 249 -16.24 1.21 15.29
C THR A 249 -17.10 2.45 15.05
N GLU A 250 -18.30 2.24 14.50
CA GLU A 250 -19.28 3.31 14.23
C GLU A 250 -20.26 3.39 15.40
N LEU A 251 -20.33 4.58 16.03
CA LEU A 251 -21.17 4.78 17.23
C LEU A 251 -22.50 5.49 16.95
N ALA A 252 -22.84 5.77 15.70
CA ALA A 252 -24.05 6.51 15.35
C ALA A 252 -25.35 5.94 15.94
N SER A 253 -25.43 4.61 16.08
CA SER A 253 -26.61 3.92 16.62
C SER A 253 -26.56 3.64 18.12
N LEU A 254 -25.42 3.91 18.77
CA LEU A 254 -25.24 3.63 20.19
C LEU A 254 -25.83 4.76 21.04
N LEU A 255 -26.90 4.49 21.79
CA LEU A 255 -27.57 5.45 22.66
C LEU A 255 -27.10 5.36 24.12
N ASP A 256 -26.71 4.17 24.57
CA ASP A 256 -26.29 3.95 25.96
C ASP A 256 -24.75 3.96 26.06
N PRO A 257 -24.17 4.99 26.73
CA PRO A 257 -22.71 5.09 26.91
C PRO A 257 -22.08 3.88 27.61
N PHE A 258 -22.81 3.18 28.47
CA PHE A 258 -22.29 2.00 29.20
C PHE A 258 -22.02 0.80 28.29
N LEU A 259 -22.63 0.76 27.10
CA LEU A 259 -22.42 -0.30 26.11
C LEU A 259 -21.22 -0.03 25.18
N LEU A 260 -20.55 1.10 25.29
CA LEU A 260 -19.40 1.43 24.46
C LEU A 260 -18.31 0.35 24.47
N PRO A 261 -17.88 -0.21 25.62
CA PRO A 261 -16.93 -1.31 25.64
C PRO A 261 -17.42 -2.55 24.89
N ASN A 262 -18.72 -2.87 24.97
CA ASN A 262 -19.28 -4.03 24.29
C ASN A 262 -19.26 -3.87 22.76
N VAL A 263 -19.59 -2.69 22.24
CA VAL A 263 -19.55 -2.40 20.79
C VAL A 263 -18.13 -2.49 20.23
N ILE A 264 -17.15 -1.99 20.99
CA ILE A 264 -15.73 -2.12 20.61
C ILE A 264 -15.28 -3.59 20.65
N ALA A 265 -15.67 -4.32 21.70
CA ALA A 265 -15.35 -5.75 21.81
C ALA A 265 -15.94 -6.57 20.65
N GLU A 266 -17.20 -6.31 20.27
CA GLU A 266 -17.83 -6.91 19.11
C GLU A 266 -17.04 -6.60 17.82
N THR A 267 -16.65 -5.33 17.63
CA THR A 267 -15.82 -4.92 16.49
C THR A 267 -14.52 -5.72 16.40
N LEU A 268 -13.89 -6.00 17.54
CA LEU A 268 -12.61 -6.72 17.63
C LEU A 268 -12.78 -8.24 17.70
N GLY A 269 -14.02 -8.75 17.69
CA GLY A 269 -14.30 -10.18 17.79
C GLY A 269 -14.02 -10.77 19.18
N ILE A 270 -14.12 -9.95 20.25
CA ILE A 270 -13.83 -10.34 21.63
C ILE A 270 -15.15 -10.78 22.31
N SER A 271 -15.10 -11.95 22.93
CA SER A 271 -16.25 -12.48 23.68
C SER A 271 -16.18 -12.13 25.16
N GLU A 272 -17.33 -12.08 25.82
CA GLU A 272 -17.45 -11.89 27.27
C GLU A 272 -16.71 -12.99 28.05
N GLN A 273 -16.13 -12.59 29.18
CA GLN A 273 -15.46 -13.51 30.11
C GLN A 273 -16.21 -13.55 31.44
N PRO A 274 -16.53 -14.75 31.97
CA PRO A 274 -17.22 -14.87 33.23
C PRO A 274 -16.47 -14.15 34.37
N GLY A 275 -17.21 -13.29 35.08
CA GLY A 275 -16.68 -12.58 36.26
C GLY A 275 -15.82 -11.35 35.97
N LYS A 276 -15.64 -10.96 34.71
CA LYS A 276 -14.94 -9.73 34.31
C LYS A 276 -15.90 -8.74 33.63
N SER A 277 -15.72 -7.44 33.89
CA SER A 277 -16.39 -6.42 33.07
C SER A 277 -15.79 -6.39 31.67
N MET A 278 -16.58 -6.02 30.65
CA MET A 278 -16.10 -5.93 29.27
C MET A 278 -14.97 -4.92 29.13
N GLU A 279 -14.99 -3.85 29.91
CA GLU A 279 -13.91 -2.86 29.96
C GLU A 279 -12.57 -3.52 30.37
N ASN A 280 -12.57 -4.35 31.42
CA ASN A 280 -11.36 -5.05 31.84
C ASN A 280 -10.88 -6.08 30.81
N VAL A 281 -11.79 -6.77 30.15
CA VAL A 281 -11.45 -7.70 29.06
C VAL A 281 -10.78 -6.98 27.90
N LEU A 282 -11.32 -5.82 27.51
CA LEU A 282 -10.73 -4.99 26.45
C LEU A 282 -9.34 -4.47 26.81
N ILE A 283 -9.17 -3.96 28.03
CA ILE A 283 -7.87 -3.47 28.52
C ILE A 283 -6.82 -4.59 28.43
N GLU A 284 -7.17 -5.77 28.95
CA GLU A 284 -6.28 -6.94 28.93
C GLU A 284 -5.94 -7.37 27.50
N TYR A 285 -6.94 -7.37 26.61
CA TYR A 285 -6.74 -7.72 25.20
C TYR A 285 -5.85 -6.73 24.45
N LEU A 286 -6.04 -5.43 24.67
CA LEU A 286 -5.32 -4.36 23.96
C LEU A 286 -3.93 -4.10 24.49
N SER A 287 -3.59 -4.59 25.70
CA SER A 287 -2.35 -4.26 26.39
C SER A 287 -1.07 -4.64 25.63
N ASP A 288 -1.11 -5.71 24.82
CA ASP A 288 0.00 -6.26 24.05
C ASP A 288 -0.18 -6.11 22.53
N LYS A 289 -1.16 -5.32 22.07
CA LYS A 289 -1.51 -5.20 20.66
C LYS A 289 -1.05 -3.88 20.04
N GLU A 290 -0.52 -3.98 18.83
CA GLU A 290 -0.27 -2.85 17.94
C GLU A 290 -1.47 -2.70 17.01
N ILE A 291 -2.47 -1.92 17.44
CA ILE A 291 -3.74 -1.76 16.76
C ILE A 291 -4.08 -0.27 16.56
N LEU A 292 -4.65 0.06 15.41
CA LEU A 292 -5.29 1.36 15.19
C LEU A 292 -6.81 1.20 15.30
N LEU A 293 -7.40 1.78 16.32
CA LEU A 293 -8.85 1.82 16.52
C LEU A 293 -9.40 3.18 16.10
N ILE A 294 -10.25 3.19 15.09
CA ILE A 294 -10.97 4.36 14.62
C ILE A 294 -12.37 4.33 15.26
N ILE A 295 -12.73 5.39 15.99
CA ILE A 295 -14.05 5.55 16.59
C ILE A 295 -14.75 6.70 15.85
N ASP A 296 -15.79 6.38 15.11
CA ASP A 296 -16.52 7.36 14.30
C ASP A 296 -17.88 7.69 14.89
N ASN A 297 -18.40 8.90 14.60
CA ASN A 297 -19.67 9.41 15.10
C ASN A 297 -19.80 9.38 16.64
N CYS A 298 -18.73 9.80 17.34
CA CYS A 298 -18.68 9.78 18.79
C CYS A 298 -19.17 11.07 19.48
N GLU A 299 -19.68 12.07 18.73
CA GLU A 299 -20.03 13.41 19.24
C GLU A 299 -21.10 13.40 20.33
N HIS A 300 -21.99 12.43 20.36
CA HIS A 300 -23.03 12.29 21.38
C HIS A 300 -22.57 11.45 22.60
N LEU A 301 -21.36 10.87 22.54
CA LEU A 301 -20.77 10.00 23.57
C LEU A 301 -19.38 10.48 24.02
N ILE A 302 -19.11 11.78 23.91
CA ILE A 302 -17.76 12.36 24.13
C ILE A 302 -17.20 11.97 25.50
N ASP A 303 -18.00 12.07 26.57
CA ASP A 303 -17.54 11.77 27.93
C ASP A 303 -17.17 10.29 28.10
N ALA A 304 -17.96 9.39 27.53
CA ALA A 304 -17.68 7.96 27.57
C ALA A 304 -16.43 7.60 26.75
N CYS A 305 -16.29 8.17 25.56
CA CYS A 305 -15.10 7.98 24.73
C CYS A 305 -13.83 8.56 25.39
N ALA A 306 -13.95 9.71 26.06
CA ALA A 306 -12.84 10.32 26.79
C ALA A 306 -12.43 9.49 28.01
N ALA A 307 -13.40 8.97 28.76
CA ALA A 307 -13.14 8.07 29.89
C ALA A 307 -12.44 6.78 29.46
N LEU A 308 -12.96 6.16 28.38
CA LEU A 308 -12.36 4.98 27.78
C LEU A 308 -10.92 5.28 27.36
N GLY A 309 -10.70 6.34 26.58
CA GLY A 309 -9.37 6.75 26.13
C GLY A 309 -8.40 6.93 27.29
N LYS A 310 -8.81 7.60 28.36
CA LYS A 310 -7.99 7.81 29.56
C LYS A 310 -7.62 6.49 30.24
N ASN A 311 -8.56 5.57 30.38
CA ASN A 311 -8.34 4.29 31.03
C ASN A 311 -7.39 3.39 30.22
N TYR A 312 -7.50 3.36 28.91
CA TYR A 312 -6.61 2.58 28.04
C TYR A 312 -5.21 3.17 27.98
N PHE A 313 -5.06 4.50 27.88
CA PHE A 313 -3.74 5.13 27.77
C PHE A 313 -3.00 5.25 29.09
N SER A 314 -3.69 5.31 30.24
CA SER A 314 -3.05 5.35 31.57
C SER A 314 -2.40 4.01 31.96
N ILE A 315 -2.86 2.89 31.40
CA ILE A 315 -2.33 1.55 31.67
C ILE A 315 -1.15 1.20 30.76
N LEU A 316 -1.07 1.81 29.58
CA LEU A 316 0.03 1.60 28.63
C LEU A 316 1.25 2.51 28.88
N LEU A 317 1.23 3.34 29.91
CA LEU A 317 2.33 4.23 30.31
C LEU A 317 3.23 3.65 31.40
N ASN A 318 2.98 2.44 31.87
CA ASN A 318 3.82 1.65 32.77
C ASN A 318 4.47 0.51 31.99
#